data_ccee3e91a8bdd99beea93d12a984c3eb
#
_entry.id   ccee3e91a8bdd99beea93d12a984c3eb
#
_cell.length_a   1.000
_cell.length_b   1.000
_cell.length_c   1.000
_cell.angle_alpha   90.00
_cell.angle_beta   90.00
_cell.angle_gamma   90.00
#
_symmetry.space_group_name_H-M   'P 1'
#
loop_
_entity.id
_entity.type
_entity.pdbx_description
1 polymer ?
#
loop_
_entity_poly.entity_id
_entity_poly.type
_entity_poly.pdbx_seq_one_letter_code
_entity_poly.pdbx_strand_id
1 'polypeptide(L)'
;MGQDFRPSYLKIVQFIKRLAKRPVVGAFTATATGRVKEDIACVLGLVSPQVLVTGFDRENLYFGVEYPAKKDTYVMDYVLGHSGESGIIYCATRKNVEAVHAMLSVSGINATKYHAGLDNETRRQNQEDFMYDKCPVMVATNAFGMGIDKSNIRYVIHYNMPQGMENYYQEAGRAGRDGVASECILLYSAQDAVLLRYMMENKEPNVEFTAEEALAVAERDMERLRAMEGYCKTKNCLREYILDYFGEYGSGRCGNCSNCKKEFEETDVTEAAVKVVECVRQMRGRYGLRVVAGTLSGENTAKLKEYRVSEYPAFASLKEWPQGELRELIGQMLLEGYLDQTKDKYALLGETKKARGLFLGECRLIFKRCKKDSAGDGRKGAAVDKRSRSDILNSRGLTLFDLLRQLRMEIAREESVPPYIIFSDKTLLELCVRLPFNGEEMQKVAGIGENKYARYGERFLGAINDFTGGKREKLYFGDEGEALPAALRGGSRRETKKEFSLTKEQAEKFPYREAYLEAELAAALNELRNAGLIKKISGAEIFRFMEAQGYAKKKRVDGLWKKVVSGEGIAAGLYVGLRKSKTGTEYEDVYYGRKIQRLIVDHYMV
;
A
#
# COMPACT_ATOMS: atom_id res chain seq x y z
N MET A 1 -6.78 2.35 15.97
CA MET A 1 -7.99 2.68 15.18
C MET A 1 -9.28 2.34 15.91
N GLY A 2 -9.49 1.12 16.41
CA GLY A 2 -10.75 0.74 17.03
C GLY A 2 -11.13 1.58 18.24
N GLN A 3 -10.21 1.79 19.16
CA GLN A 3 -10.47 2.56 20.40
C GLN A 3 -10.59 4.07 20.15
N ASP A 4 -9.89 4.63 19.19
CA ASP A 4 -9.97 6.07 18.87
C ASP A 4 -11.29 6.42 18.15
N PHE A 5 -11.90 5.44 17.48
CA PHE A 5 -13.13 5.62 16.71
C PHE A 5 -14.38 5.05 17.41
N ARG A 6 -14.18 4.03 18.27
CA ARG A 6 -15.24 3.33 19.01
C ARG A 6 -14.80 3.04 20.44
N PRO A 7 -14.97 3.98 21.37
CA PRO A 7 -14.62 3.79 22.78
C PRO A 7 -15.28 2.56 23.41
N SER A 8 -16.42 2.10 22.84
CA SER A 8 -17.08 0.86 23.25
C SER A 8 -16.22 -0.40 23.15
N TYR A 9 -15.13 -0.40 22.35
CA TYR A 9 -14.17 -1.51 22.34
C TYR A 9 -13.49 -1.70 23.71
N LEU A 10 -13.28 -0.64 24.46
CA LEU A 10 -12.73 -0.70 25.82
C LEU A 10 -13.69 -1.40 26.79
N LYS A 11 -14.99 -1.39 26.50
CA LYS A 11 -16.02 -2.05 27.31
C LYS A 11 -16.07 -3.58 27.10
N ILE A 12 -15.44 -4.11 26.03
CA ILE A 12 -15.41 -5.56 25.74
C ILE A 12 -14.76 -6.33 26.88
N VAL A 13 -13.67 -5.82 27.43
CA VAL A 13 -12.97 -6.46 28.57
C VAL A 13 -13.85 -6.51 29.81
N GLN A 14 -14.60 -5.42 30.07
CA GLN A 14 -15.53 -5.38 31.19
C GLN A 14 -16.66 -6.39 31.02
N PHE A 15 -17.16 -6.55 29.80
CA PHE A 15 -18.15 -7.59 29.48
C PHE A 15 -17.58 -8.99 29.70
N ILE A 16 -16.37 -9.28 29.17
CA ILE A 16 -15.71 -10.59 29.35
C ILE A 16 -15.51 -10.92 30.83
N LYS A 17 -15.13 -9.92 31.65
CA LYS A 17 -14.94 -10.11 33.09
C LYS A 17 -16.23 -10.45 33.87
N ARG A 18 -17.41 -10.13 33.31
CA ARG A 18 -18.72 -10.43 33.92
C ARG A 18 -19.19 -11.85 33.62
N LEU A 19 -18.57 -12.54 32.68
CA LEU A 19 -18.92 -13.91 32.35
C LEU A 19 -18.41 -14.87 33.43
N ALA A 20 -19.22 -15.85 33.81
CA ALA A 20 -18.87 -16.87 34.83
C ALA A 20 -17.58 -17.64 34.46
N LYS A 21 -17.31 -17.82 33.16
CA LYS A 21 -16.10 -18.43 32.63
C LYS A 21 -15.60 -17.58 31.47
N ARG A 22 -14.29 -17.25 31.48
CA ARG A 22 -13.67 -16.51 30.38
C ARG A 22 -13.73 -17.35 29.09
N PRO A 23 -14.32 -16.82 28.01
CA PRO A 23 -14.32 -17.50 26.72
C PRO A 23 -12.95 -17.43 26.05
N VAL A 24 -12.76 -18.23 25.00
CA VAL A 24 -11.66 -18.05 24.04
C VAL A 24 -11.93 -16.73 23.28
N VAL A 25 -10.93 -15.85 23.27
CA VAL A 25 -11.04 -14.54 22.63
C VAL A 25 -10.19 -14.51 21.37
N GLY A 26 -10.79 -14.29 20.22
CA GLY A 26 -10.12 -14.07 18.94
C GLY A 26 -10.26 -12.62 18.51
N ALA A 27 -9.13 -11.97 18.16
CA ALA A 27 -9.11 -10.63 17.59
C ALA A 27 -8.62 -10.69 16.14
N PHE A 28 -9.41 -10.16 15.21
CA PHE A 28 -9.11 -10.16 13.78
C PHE A 28 -9.05 -8.73 13.27
N THR A 29 -8.02 -8.40 12.50
CA THR A 29 -7.87 -7.11 11.86
C THR A 29 -7.15 -7.25 10.52
N ALA A 30 -7.56 -6.45 9.53
CA ALA A 30 -6.90 -6.39 8.23
C ALA A 30 -5.67 -5.48 8.24
N THR A 31 -5.60 -4.53 9.19
CA THR A 31 -4.58 -3.46 9.20
C THR A 31 -4.17 -3.17 10.64
N ALA A 32 -3.10 -3.80 11.10
CA ALA A 32 -2.54 -3.51 12.41
C ALA A 32 -1.02 -3.33 12.32
N THR A 33 -0.55 -2.12 12.62
CA THR A 33 0.87 -1.87 12.85
C THR A 33 1.35 -2.66 14.08
N GLY A 34 2.66 -2.83 14.26
CA GLY A 34 3.22 -3.53 15.42
C GLY A 34 2.65 -3.01 16.75
N ARG A 35 2.59 -1.69 16.91
CA ARG A 35 2.01 -1.03 18.09
C ARG A 35 0.53 -1.36 18.30
N VAL A 36 -0.26 -1.34 17.23
CA VAL A 36 -1.71 -1.67 17.32
C VAL A 36 -1.94 -3.12 17.70
N LYS A 37 -1.09 -4.04 17.27
CA LYS A 37 -1.14 -5.47 17.68
C LYS A 37 -0.91 -5.64 19.18
N GLU A 38 0.08 -4.92 19.71
CA GLU A 38 0.40 -4.90 21.15
C GLU A 38 -0.74 -4.26 21.95
N ASP A 39 -1.29 -3.14 21.48
CA ASP A 39 -2.42 -2.46 22.11
C ASP A 39 -3.66 -3.37 22.17
N ILE A 40 -3.99 -4.09 21.09
CA ILE A 40 -5.11 -5.04 21.05
C ILE A 40 -4.90 -6.15 22.09
N ALA A 41 -3.71 -6.75 22.15
CA ALA A 41 -3.41 -7.82 23.11
C ALA A 41 -3.52 -7.32 24.56
N CYS A 42 -3.02 -6.12 24.83
CA CYS A 42 -3.06 -5.48 26.15
C CYS A 42 -4.49 -5.11 26.55
N VAL A 43 -5.23 -4.39 25.68
CA VAL A 43 -6.60 -3.95 25.93
C VAL A 43 -7.55 -5.12 26.15
N LEU A 44 -7.45 -6.17 25.33
CA LEU A 44 -8.29 -7.37 25.50
C LEU A 44 -7.79 -8.30 26.60
N GLY A 45 -6.67 -8.00 27.24
CA GLY A 45 -6.06 -8.83 28.28
C GLY A 45 -5.78 -10.24 27.81
N LEU A 46 -5.28 -10.40 26.58
CA LEU A 46 -4.97 -11.72 26.03
C LEU A 46 -3.76 -12.32 26.73
N VAL A 47 -3.88 -13.57 27.18
CA VAL A 47 -2.80 -14.29 27.87
C VAL A 47 -2.13 -15.22 26.86
N SER A 48 -0.83 -15.02 26.62
CA SER A 48 -0.03 -15.81 25.68
C SER A 48 -0.73 -16.00 24.31
N PRO A 49 -1.19 -14.91 23.64
CA PRO A 49 -1.95 -15.06 22.42
C PRO A 49 -1.10 -15.63 21.28
N GLN A 50 -1.68 -16.54 20.49
CA GLN A 50 -1.10 -16.92 19.21
C GLN A 50 -1.35 -15.78 18.20
N VAL A 51 -0.28 -15.15 17.72
CA VAL A 51 -0.37 -14.05 16.75
C VAL A 51 -0.02 -14.57 15.36
N LEU A 52 -1.02 -14.55 14.46
CA LEU A 52 -0.86 -14.95 13.06
C LEU A 52 -0.84 -13.68 12.19
N VAL A 53 0.17 -13.53 11.36
CA VAL A 53 0.30 -12.41 10.41
C VAL A 53 0.51 -13.01 9.02
N THR A 54 -0.38 -12.65 8.08
CA THR A 54 -0.34 -13.17 6.70
C THR A 54 0.45 -12.28 5.74
N GLY A 55 0.93 -11.12 6.20
CA GLY A 55 1.62 -10.12 5.39
C GLY A 55 0.68 -9.10 4.73
N PHE A 56 1.27 -7.94 4.39
CA PHE A 56 0.58 -6.83 3.73
C PHE A 56 0.90 -6.75 2.24
N ASP A 57 1.81 -7.56 1.72
CA ASP A 57 2.13 -7.50 0.28
C ASP A 57 1.02 -8.12 -0.57
N ARG A 58 0.52 -7.34 -1.52
CA ARG A 58 -0.49 -7.69 -2.51
C ARG A 58 0.12 -7.52 -3.90
N GLU A 59 0.85 -8.52 -4.38
CA GLU A 59 1.62 -8.46 -5.65
C GLU A 59 0.75 -8.13 -6.87
N ASN A 60 -0.53 -8.51 -6.85
CA ASN A 60 -1.49 -8.27 -7.91
C ASN A 60 -2.02 -6.82 -7.98
N LEU A 61 -1.73 -5.97 -6.99
CA LEU A 61 -2.16 -4.59 -6.98
C LEU A 61 -1.09 -3.67 -7.57
N TYR A 62 -1.47 -2.86 -8.54
CA TYR A 62 -0.67 -1.71 -8.96
C TYR A 62 -1.01 -0.51 -8.09
N PHE A 63 0.00 0.21 -7.61
CA PHE A 63 -0.18 1.45 -6.86
C PHE A 63 0.31 2.64 -7.67
N GLY A 64 -0.59 3.62 -7.89
CA GLY A 64 -0.29 4.85 -8.61
C GLY A 64 -0.64 6.09 -7.80
N VAL A 65 0.25 7.08 -7.82
CA VAL A 65 -0.06 8.44 -7.35
C VAL A 65 0.08 9.37 -8.54
N GLU A 66 -1.03 10.06 -8.86
CA GLU A 66 -1.14 10.95 -10.00
C GLU A 66 -1.49 12.37 -9.55
N TYR A 67 -1.02 13.37 -10.33
CA TYR A 67 -1.17 14.80 -10.04
C TYR A 67 -1.88 15.50 -11.22
N PRO A 68 -3.12 15.13 -11.53
CA PRO A 68 -3.82 15.69 -12.68
C PRO A 68 -4.16 17.17 -12.46
N ALA A 69 -4.05 17.97 -13.50
CA ALA A 69 -4.49 19.36 -13.48
C ALA A 69 -6.01 19.46 -13.26
N LYS A 70 -6.77 18.49 -13.78
CA LYS A 70 -8.22 18.34 -13.61
C LYS A 70 -8.55 16.90 -13.25
N LYS A 71 -8.96 16.66 -12.00
CA LYS A 71 -9.30 15.32 -11.51
C LYS A 71 -10.51 14.73 -12.25
N ASP A 72 -11.50 15.54 -12.56
CA ASP A 72 -12.71 15.10 -13.25
C ASP A 72 -12.40 14.49 -14.62
N THR A 73 -11.59 15.20 -15.42
CA THR A 73 -11.16 14.69 -16.74
C THR A 73 -10.39 13.37 -16.58
N TYR A 74 -9.48 13.31 -15.62
CA TYR A 74 -8.72 12.08 -15.37
C TYR A 74 -9.63 10.89 -15.03
N VAL A 75 -10.59 11.08 -14.11
CA VAL A 75 -11.53 10.03 -13.72
C VAL A 75 -12.39 9.60 -14.90
N MET A 76 -12.87 10.56 -15.70
CA MET A 76 -13.67 10.28 -16.88
C MET A 76 -12.91 9.40 -17.88
N ASP A 77 -11.71 9.84 -18.27
CA ASP A 77 -10.87 9.13 -19.24
C ASP A 77 -10.49 7.75 -18.73
N TYR A 78 -10.21 7.65 -17.42
CA TYR A 78 -9.86 6.39 -16.78
C TYR A 78 -11.02 5.40 -16.83
N VAL A 79 -12.22 5.81 -16.41
CA VAL A 79 -13.40 4.93 -16.37
C VAL A 79 -13.83 4.51 -17.77
N LEU A 80 -13.77 5.41 -18.76
CA LEU A 80 -14.04 5.07 -20.16
C LEU A 80 -13.04 4.04 -20.71
N GLY A 81 -11.76 4.17 -20.36
CA GLY A 81 -10.72 3.20 -20.74
C GLY A 81 -10.88 1.83 -20.07
N HIS A 82 -11.69 1.73 -19.01
CA HIS A 82 -11.96 0.50 -18.24
C HIS A 82 -13.44 0.10 -18.34
N SER A 83 -14.06 0.37 -19.48
CA SER A 83 -15.47 0.04 -19.72
C SER A 83 -15.75 -1.45 -19.46
N GLY A 84 -16.83 -1.73 -18.75
CA GLY A 84 -17.22 -3.09 -18.36
C GLY A 84 -16.45 -3.69 -17.18
N GLU A 85 -15.52 -2.97 -16.59
CA GLU A 85 -14.83 -3.38 -15.36
C GLU A 85 -15.49 -2.78 -14.12
N SER A 86 -15.51 -3.55 -13.02
CA SER A 86 -16.00 -3.04 -11.74
C SER A 86 -14.96 -2.19 -11.03
N GLY A 87 -15.35 -0.99 -10.56
CA GLY A 87 -14.47 -0.09 -9.85
C GLY A 87 -15.15 0.73 -8.76
N ILE A 88 -14.34 1.24 -7.84
CA ILE A 88 -14.79 2.13 -6.77
C ILE A 88 -14.02 3.46 -6.87
N ILE A 89 -14.75 4.57 -6.73
CA ILE A 89 -14.17 5.92 -6.66
C ILE A 89 -14.47 6.49 -5.28
N TYR A 90 -13.43 6.62 -4.45
CA TYR A 90 -13.55 7.18 -3.11
C TYR A 90 -13.37 8.70 -3.11
N CYS A 91 -14.33 9.41 -2.52
CA CYS A 91 -14.33 10.86 -2.36
C CYS A 91 -14.34 11.24 -0.88
N ALA A 92 -13.67 12.34 -0.52
CA ALA A 92 -13.59 12.80 0.87
C ALA A 92 -14.91 13.36 1.39
N THR A 93 -15.77 13.93 0.53
CA THR A 93 -17.01 14.61 0.91
C THR A 93 -18.21 14.09 0.13
N ARG A 94 -19.40 14.22 0.73
CA ARG A 94 -20.69 13.93 0.06
C ARG A 94 -20.85 14.76 -1.21
N LYS A 95 -20.46 16.03 -1.17
CA LYS A 95 -20.51 16.94 -2.32
C LYS A 95 -19.69 16.42 -3.50
N ASN A 96 -18.49 15.90 -3.24
CA ASN A 96 -17.64 15.33 -4.29
C ASN A 96 -18.24 14.04 -4.85
N VAL A 97 -18.87 13.19 -4.00
CA VAL A 97 -19.58 12.00 -4.47
C VAL A 97 -20.69 12.37 -5.44
N GLU A 98 -21.53 13.35 -5.09
CA GLU A 98 -22.62 13.80 -5.93
C GLU A 98 -22.11 14.40 -7.26
N ALA A 99 -21.06 15.22 -7.23
CA ALA A 99 -20.49 15.85 -8.42
C ALA A 99 -19.87 14.81 -9.37
N VAL A 100 -19.04 13.89 -8.85
CA VAL A 100 -18.41 12.84 -9.67
C VAL A 100 -19.45 11.87 -10.22
N HIS A 101 -20.45 11.47 -9.43
CA HIS A 101 -21.53 10.62 -9.90
C HIS A 101 -22.34 11.29 -11.02
N ALA A 102 -22.72 12.57 -10.85
CA ALA A 102 -23.47 13.31 -11.86
C ALA A 102 -22.65 13.44 -13.17
N MET A 103 -21.36 13.74 -13.06
CA MET A 103 -20.45 13.82 -14.22
C MET A 103 -20.40 12.50 -15.00
N LEU A 104 -20.24 11.36 -14.31
CA LEU A 104 -20.23 10.04 -14.94
C LEU A 104 -21.57 9.72 -15.60
N SER A 105 -22.68 10.00 -14.92
CA SER A 105 -24.04 9.74 -15.42
C SER A 105 -24.36 10.56 -16.69
N VAL A 106 -23.99 11.84 -16.72
CA VAL A 106 -24.16 12.70 -17.90
C VAL A 106 -23.37 12.17 -19.10
N SER A 107 -22.24 11.52 -18.84
CA SER A 107 -21.41 10.91 -19.90
C SER A 107 -21.85 9.50 -20.30
N GLY A 108 -23.01 9.04 -19.83
CA GLY A 108 -23.57 7.73 -20.18
C GLY A 108 -22.91 6.55 -19.45
N ILE A 109 -22.09 6.79 -18.44
CA ILE A 109 -21.44 5.75 -17.65
C ILE A 109 -22.42 5.28 -16.58
N ASN A 110 -22.68 3.96 -16.55
CA ASN A 110 -23.55 3.35 -15.55
C ASN A 110 -22.81 3.31 -14.19
N ALA A 111 -23.10 4.27 -13.33
CA ALA A 111 -22.52 4.43 -12.01
C ALA A 111 -23.60 4.57 -10.94
N THR A 112 -23.28 4.13 -9.73
CA THR A 112 -24.11 4.35 -8.53
C THR A 112 -23.30 5.05 -7.45
N LYS A 113 -23.97 5.54 -6.39
CA LYS A 113 -23.33 6.34 -5.33
C LYS A 113 -23.67 5.83 -3.93
N TYR A 114 -22.77 6.10 -2.98
CA TYR A 114 -22.98 5.70 -1.59
C TYR A 114 -22.35 6.70 -0.61
N HIS A 115 -23.16 7.28 0.26
CA HIS A 115 -22.69 8.11 1.36
C HIS A 115 -23.75 8.19 2.49
N ALA A 116 -23.35 8.59 3.68
CA ALA A 116 -24.21 8.64 4.86
C ALA A 116 -25.39 9.65 4.78
N GLY A 117 -25.41 10.52 3.78
CA GLY A 117 -26.53 11.46 3.54
C GLY A 117 -27.70 10.87 2.76
N LEU A 118 -27.55 9.67 2.17
CA LEU A 118 -28.63 8.95 1.52
C LEU A 118 -29.50 8.25 2.58
N ASP A 119 -30.78 8.06 2.29
CA ASP A 119 -31.67 7.23 3.11
C ASP A 119 -31.24 5.75 3.07
N ASN A 120 -31.74 4.97 4.02
CA ASN A 120 -31.32 3.58 4.18
C ASN A 120 -31.69 2.71 2.99
N GLU A 121 -32.87 2.94 2.38
CA GLU A 121 -33.34 2.13 1.25
C GLU A 121 -32.51 2.42 0.00
N THR A 122 -32.29 3.68 -0.33
CA THR A 122 -31.42 4.08 -1.44
C THR A 122 -30.00 3.53 -1.26
N ARG A 123 -29.45 3.58 -0.02
CA ARG A 123 -28.12 3.01 0.25
C ARG A 123 -28.08 1.51 0.00
N ARG A 124 -29.11 0.79 0.48
CA ARG A 124 -29.23 -0.66 0.28
C ARG A 124 -29.31 -0.99 -1.22
N GLN A 125 -30.21 -0.32 -1.94
CA GLN A 125 -30.41 -0.55 -3.38
C GLN A 125 -29.14 -0.26 -4.19
N ASN A 126 -28.48 0.87 -3.94
CA ASN A 126 -27.24 1.24 -4.64
C ASN A 126 -26.10 0.25 -4.36
N GLN A 127 -26.01 -0.26 -3.14
CA GLN A 127 -25.05 -1.30 -2.78
C GLN A 127 -25.38 -2.62 -3.48
N GLU A 128 -26.62 -3.03 -3.54
CA GLU A 128 -27.06 -4.23 -4.25
C GLU A 128 -26.79 -4.11 -5.74
N ASP A 129 -27.11 -2.99 -6.37
CA ASP A 129 -26.86 -2.77 -7.80
C ASP A 129 -25.38 -2.87 -8.15
N PHE A 130 -24.49 -2.39 -7.26
CA PHE A 130 -23.04 -2.59 -7.42
C PHE A 130 -22.62 -4.04 -7.17
N MET A 131 -23.14 -4.68 -6.11
CA MET A 131 -22.79 -6.07 -5.77
C MET A 131 -23.22 -7.08 -6.85
N TYR A 132 -24.36 -6.83 -7.47
CA TYR A 132 -24.95 -7.69 -8.52
C TYR A 132 -24.52 -7.29 -9.94
N ASP A 133 -23.47 -6.47 -10.11
CA ASP A 133 -22.93 -6.01 -11.39
C ASP A 133 -23.95 -5.26 -12.30
N LYS A 134 -25.07 -4.77 -11.74
CA LYS A 134 -26.01 -3.90 -12.47
C LYS A 134 -25.38 -2.53 -12.74
N CYS A 135 -24.64 -2.00 -11.77
CA CYS A 135 -23.85 -0.79 -11.89
C CYS A 135 -22.38 -1.12 -11.64
N PRO A 136 -21.50 -1.09 -12.65
CA PRO A 136 -20.09 -1.48 -12.47
C PRO A 136 -19.27 -0.47 -11.69
N VAL A 137 -19.69 0.79 -11.63
CA VAL A 137 -18.94 1.86 -10.96
C VAL A 137 -19.67 2.35 -9.71
N MET A 138 -18.97 2.34 -8.58
CA MET A 138 -19.45 2.90 -7.31
C MET A 138 -18.68 4.18 -6.99
N VAL A 139 -19.39 5.31 -6.78
CA VAL A 139 -18.82 6.55 -6.26
C VAL A 139 -19.22 6.71 -4.80
N ALA A 140 -18.25 6.75 -3.88
CA ALA A 140 -18.59 6.67 -2.47
C ALA A 140 -17.68 7.48 -1.55
N THR A 141 -18.17 7.78 -0.33
CA THR A 141 -17.31 8.16 0.79
C THR A 141 -16.76 6.90 1.48
N ASN A 142 -15.84 7.09 2.44
CA ASN A 142 -15.32 6.02 3.30
C ASN A 142 -16.41 5.25 4.09
N ALA A 143 -17.66 5.75 4.13
CA ALA A 143 -18.81 5.03 4.70
C ALA A 143 -19.14 3.74 3.90
N PHE A 144 -18.78 3.68 2.62
CA PHE A 144 -18.91 2.49 1.78
C PHE A 144 -17.71 1.58 1.97
N GLY A 145 -17.93 0.43 2.58
CA GLY A 145 -16.81 -0.49 2.67
C GLY A 145 -16.90 -1.52 3.78
N MET A 146 -17.51 -1.26 4.91
CA MET A 146 -17.67 -2.29 5.95
C MET A 146 -18.60 -3.40 5.44
N GLY A 147 -18.08 -4.63 5.36
CA GLY A 147 -18.85 -5.80 4.91
C GLY A 147 -18.95 -5.98 3.38
N ILE A 148 -18.25 -5.18 2.59
CA ILE A 148 -18.20 -5.37 1.13
C ILE A 148 -17.15 -6.43 0.79
N ASP A 149 -17.63 -7.55 0.25
CA ASP A 149 -16.77 -8.65 -0.22
C ASP A 149 -17.04 -8.97 -1.71
N LYS A 150 -16.84 -7.98 -2.58
CA LYS A 150 -16.89 -8.13 -4.03
C LYS A 150 -15.48 -8.42 -4.55
N SER A 151 -15.26 -9.60 -5.10
CA SER A 151 -13.93 -10.09 -5.46
C SER A 151 -13.40 -9.51 -6.79
N ASN A 152 -14.30 -9.11 -7.69
CA ASN A 152 -13.98 -8.71 -9.07
C ASN A 152 -13.82 -7.19 -9.26
N ILE A 153 -13.45 -6.44 -8.25
CA ILE A 153 -13.14 -5.00 -8.37
C ILE A 153 -11.77 -4.87 -9.04
N ARG A 154 -11.75 -4.23 -10.23
CA ARG A 154 -10.52 -4.08 -11.04
C ARG A 154 -9.76 -2.81 -10.72
N TYR A 155 -10.44 -1.76 -10.25
CA TYR A 155 -9.76 -0.54 -9.86
C TYR A 155 -10.41 0.12 -8.65
N VAL A 156 -9.57 0.80 -7.87
CA VAL A 156 -9.98 1.72 -6.81
C VAL A 156 -9.30 3.06 -7.07
N ILE A 157 -10.10 4.10 -7.26
CA ILE A 157 -9.60 5.47 -7.43
C ILE A 157 -9.90 6.26 -6.16
N HIS A 158 -8.88 6.84 -5.57
CA HIS A 158 -9.04 7.86 -4.54
C HIS A 158 -9.05 9.24 -5.19
N TYR A 159 -10.24 9.80 -5.37
CA TYR A 159 -10.42 11.15 -5.93
C TYR A 159 -9.79 12.24 -5.04
N ASN A 160 -9.83 12.03 -3.72
CA ASN A 160 -9.13 12.84 -2.73
C ASN A 160 -8.19 11.95 -1.91
N MET A 161 -7.15 12.56 -1.35
CA MET A 161 -6.24 11.89 -0.42
C MET A 161 -7.00 11.37 0.81
N PRO A 162 -6.85 10.10 1.23
CA PRO A 162 -7.42 9.58 2.47
C PRO A 162 -6.78 10.20 3.72
N GLN A 163 -7.44 10.05 4.86
CA GLN A 163 -6.97 10.62 6.15
C GLN A 163 -5.70 9.96 6.70
N GLY A 164 -5.39 8.72 6.28
CA GLY A 164 -4.23 7.99 6.73
C GLY A 164 -3.96 6.74 5.90
N MET A 165 -2.77 6.18 6.10
CA MET A 165 -2.30 4.99 5.36
C MET A 165 -3.18 3.76 5.60
N GLU A 166 -3.71 3.60 6.81
CA GLU A 166 -4.59 2.49 7.14
C GLU A 166 -5.91 2.56 6.37
N ASN A 167 -6.50 3.77 6.26
CA ASN A 167 -7.71 3.98 5.47
C ASN A 167 -7.44 3.69 4.00
N TYR A 168 -6.35 4.27 3.47
CA TYR A 168 -5.93 4.03 2.09
C TYR A 168 -5.76 2.54 1.79
N TYR A 169 -5.02 1.83 2.63
CA TYR A 169 -4.75 0.40 2.41
C TYR A 169 -6.00 -0.46 2.50
N GLN A 170 -6.91 -0.17 3.44
CA GLN A 170 -8.19 -0.89 3.56
C GLN A 170 -9.10 -0.66 2.35
N GLU A 171 -9.15 0.56 1.83
CA GLU A 171 -9.95 0.95 0.68
C GLU A 171 -9.34 0.41 -0.62
N ALA A 172 -8.03 0.61 -0.84
CA ALA A 172 -7.29 0.05 -1.97
C ALA A 172 -7.31 -1.49 -1.99
N GLY A 173 -7.22 -2.12 -0.82
CA GLY A 173 -7.25 -3.58 -0.66
C GLY A 173 -8.57 -4.24 -1.07
N ARG A 174 -9.60 -3.48 -1.44
CA ARG A 174 -10.84 -4.01 -2.03
C ARG A 174 -10.64 -4.44 -3.48
N ALA A 175 -9.67 -3.86 -4.17
CA ALA A 175 -9.31 -4.27 -5.52
C ALA A 175 -8.69 -5.67 -5.54
N GLY A 176 -8.98 -6.43 -6.58
CA GLY A 176 -8.29 -7.68 -6.90
C GLY A 176 -8.29 -8.74 -5.80
N ARG A 177 -9.36 -8.93 -5.06
CA ARG A 177 -9.46 -9.99 -4.04
C ARG A 177 -9.40 -11.40 -4.62
N ASP A 178 -9.75 -11.54 -5.88
CA ASP A 178 -9.62 -12.77 -6.66
C ASP A 178 -8.19 -13.05 -7.15
N GLY A 179 -7.22 -12.17 -6.82
CA GLY A 179 -5.83 -12.28 -7.22
C GLY A 179 -5.54 -11.82 -8.67
N VAL A 180 -6.55 -11.34 -9.39
CA VAL A 180 -6.35 -10.75 -10.72
C VAL A 180 -5.72 -9.37 -10.60
N ALA A 181 -4.87 -9.00 -11.57
CA ALA A 181 -4.24 -7.69 -11.62
C ALA A 181 -5.28 -6.57 -11.51
N SER A 182 -5.04 -5.63 -10.62
CA SER A 182 -5.97 -4.55 -10.32
C SER A 182 -5.22 -3.29 -9.93
N GLU A 183 -5.84 -2.13 -10.08
CA GLU A 183 -5.19 -0.83 -9.91
C GLU A 183 -5.74 -0.05 -8.74
N CYS A 184 -4.83 0.59 -8.02
CA CYS A 184 -5.13 1.50 -6.93
C CYS A 184 -4.50 2.86 -7.26
N ILE A 185 -5.33 3.81 -7.71
CA ILE A 185 -4.89 5.13 -8.18
C ILE A 185 -5.30 6.19 -7.16
N LEU A 186 -4.37 7.01 -6.74
CA LEU A 186 -4.62 8.14 -5.86
C LEU A 186 -4.38 9.45 -6.62
N LEU A 187 -5.39 10.31 -6.68
CA LEU A 187 -5.31 11.63 -7.30
C LEU A 187 -4.98 12.67 -6.24
N TYR A 188 -3.70 13.00 -6.12
CA TYR A 188 -3.22 13.92 -5.11
C TYR A 188 -3.39 15.39 -5.52
N SER A 189 -3.81 16.20 -4.58
CA SER A 189 -3.77 17.66 -4.62
C SER A 189 -3.31 18.19 -3.27
N ALA A 190 -2.48 19.22 -3.26
CA ALA A 190 -2.06 19.87 -2.02
C ALA A 190 -3.26 20.44 -1.22
N GLN A 191 -4.34 20.76 -1.90
CA GLN A 191 -5.59 21.23 -1.28
C GLN A 191 -6.26 20.12 -0.45
N ASP A 192 -6.10 18.84 -0.82
CA ASP A 192 -6.66 17.72 -0.05
C ASP A 192 -6.07 17.69 1.37
N ALA A 193 -4.76 17.86 1.51
CA ALA A 193 -4.11 17.89 2.80
C ALA A 193 -4.57 19.06 3.67
N VAL A 194 -4.77 20.24 3.07
CA VAL A 194 -5.31 21.43 3.75
C VAL A 194 -6.74 21.16 4.22
N LEU A 195 -7.58 20.60 3.36
CA LEU A 195 -8.97 20.26 3.69
C LEU A 195 -9.05 19.25 4.84
N LEU A 196 -8.26 18.18 4.76
CA LEU A 196 -8.24 17.15 5.79
C LEU A 196 -7.77 17.69 7.14
N ARG A 197 -6.73 18.53 7.13
CA ARG A 197 -6.24 19.20 8.35
C ARG A 197 -7.31 20.08 8.96
N TYR A 198 -7.98 20.90 8.15
CA TYR A 198 -9.11 21.71 8.58
C TYR A 198 -10.24 20.87 9.20
N MET A 199 -10.60 19.76 8.56
CA MET A 199 -11.64 18.85 9.07
C MET A 199 -11.23 18.18 10.39
N MET A 200 -9.96 17.87 10.59
CA MET A 200 -9.44 17.30 11.84
C MET A 200 -9.42 18.33 12.97
N GLU A 201 -8.99 19.54 12.69
CA GLU A 201 -8.94 20.64 13.67
C GLU A 201 -10.34 21.10 14.12
N ASN A 202 -11.34 20.99 13.25
CA ASN A 202 -12.74 21.39 13.53
C ASN A 202 -13.64 20.19 13.85
N LYS A 203 -13.07 19.01 14.12
CA LYS A 203 -13.84 17.84 14.55
C LYS A 203 -14.34 18.07 15.98
N GLU A 204 -15.65 17.92 16.19
CA GLU A 204 -16.22 17.99 17.54
C GLU A 204 -15.54 16.94 18.44
N PRO A 205 -15.08 17.35 19.63
CA PRO A 205 -14.47 16.42 20.58
C PRO A 205 -15.47 15.32 20.93
N ASN A 206 -15.02 14.08 20.96
CA ASN A 206 -15.87 13.01 21.47
C ASN A 206 -16.04 13.21 22.99
N VAL A 207 -17.29 13.35 23.42
CA VAL A 207 -17.69 13.62 24.81
C VAL A 207 -17.21 12.51 25.77
N GLU A 208 -16.86 11.34 25.27
CA GLU A 208 -16.35 10.21 26.08
C GLU A 208 -14.83 10.31 26.41
N PHE A 209 -14.10 11.27 25.81
CA PHE A 209 -12.65 11.46 26.06
C PHE A 209 -12.39 12.58 27.04
N THR A 210 -11.39 12.39 27.88
CA THR A 210 -10.77 13.48 28.64
C THR A 210 -10.04 14.45 27.69
N ALA A 211 -9.74 15.66 28.15
CA ALA A 211 -9.00 16.63 27.34
C ALA A 211 -7.61 16.12 26.92
N GLU A 212 -6.91 15.36 27.78
CA GLU A 212 -5.61 14.76 27.49
C GLU A 212 -5.73 13.64 26.43
N GLU A 213 -6.75 12.78 26.54
CA GLU A 213 -7.02 11.73 25.55
C GLU A 213 -7.39 12.32 24.19
N ALA A 214 -8.22 13.37 24.17
CA ALA A 214 -8.59 14.07 22.95
C ALA A 214 -7.37 14.69 22.24
N LEU A 215 -6.44 15.29 23.01
CA LEU A 215 -5.20 15.84 22.48
C LEU A 215 -4.31 14.73 21.90
N ALA A 216 -4.14 13.62 22.61
CA ALA A 216 -3.35 12.48 22.14
C ALA A 216 -3.95 11.83 20.87
N VAL A 217 -5.28 11.82 20.71
CA VAL A 217 -5.95 11.37 19.48
C VAL A 217 -5.67 12.33 18.34
N ALA A 218 -5.79 13.64 18.59
CA ALA A 218 -5.53 14.65 17.57
C ALA A 218 -4.07 14.62 17.07
N GLU A 219 -3.10 14.43 17.96
CA GLU A 219 -1.69 14.28 17.59
C GLU A 219 -1.45 13.05 16.72
N ARG A 220 -2.04 11.91 17.07
CA ARG A 220 -1.97 10.67 16.27
C ARG A 220 -2.63 10.82 14.90
N ASP A 221 -3.77 11.48 14.82
CA ASP A 221 -4.45 11.75 13.56
C ASP A 221 -3.57 12.63 12.65
N MET A 222 -2.88 13.63 13.21
CA MET A 222 -1.92 14.45 12.47
C MET A 222 -0.68 13.66 12.02
N GLU A 223 -0.19 12.71 12.80
CA GLU A 223 0.91 11.82 12.40
C GLU A 223 0.49 10.92 11.23
N ARG A 224 -0.72 10.36 11.28
CA ARG A 224 -1.31 9.56 10.17
C ARG A 224 -1.43 10.37 8.89
N LEU A 225 -1.92 11.62 9.01
CA LEU A 225 -2.04 12.53 7.87
C LEU A 225 -0.67 12.82 7.25
N ARG A 226 0.37 13.08 8.06
CA ARG A 226 1.74 13.31 7.58
C ARG A 226 2.30 12.08 6.86
N ALA A 227 2.08 10.88 7.39
CA ALA A 227 2.50 9.66 6.73
C ALA A 227 1.81 9.49 5.36
N MET A 228 0.51 9.82 5.26
CA MET A 228 -0.24 9.78 4.01
C MET A 228 0.25 10.83 3.01
N GLU A 229 0.54 12.06 3.46
CA GLU A 229 1.19 13.07 2.62
C GLU A 229 2.57 12.61 2.14
N GLY A 230 3.36 11.98 3.03
CA GLY A 230 4.65 11.39 2.69
C GLY A 230 4.53 10.33 1.59
N TYR A 231 3.55 9.45 1.69
CA TYR A 231 3.23 8.47 0.64
C TYR A 231 2.90 9.14 -0.69
N CYS A 232 2.09 10.19 -0.67
CA CYS A 232 1.74 10.91 -1.88
C CYS A 232 2.95 11.62 -2.53
N LYS A 233 3.91 12.09 -1.75
CA LYS A 233 5.05 12.90 -2.22
C LYS A 233 6.33 12.10 -2.45
N THR A 234 6.41 10.87 -1.96
CA THR A 234 7.63 10.05 -2.11
C THR A 234 7.94 9.75 -3.58
N LYS A 235 9.23 9.74 -3.91
CA LYS A 235 9.75 9.26 -5.19
C LYS A 235 10.33 7.84 -5.08
N ASN A 236 10.30 7.26 -3.89
CA ASN A 236 10.67 5.87 -3.65
C ASN A 236 9.52 4.92 -4.03
N CYS A 237 9.75 3.63 -3.97
CA CYS A 237 8.74 2.63 -4.27
C CYS A 237 7.50 2.80 -3.38
N LEU A 238 6.32 2.95 -4.01
CA LEU A 238 5.06 3.14 -3.27
C LEU A 238 4.66 1.91 -2.46
N ARG A 239 4.88 0.71 -3.01
CA ARG A 239 4.61 -0.55 -2.30
C ARG A 239 5.50 -0.71 -1.08
N GLU A 240 6.78 -0.40 -1.21
CA GLU A 240 7.74 -0.44 -0.11
C GLU A 240 7.33 0.52 1.01
N TYR A 241 6.89 1.73 0.64
CA TYR A 241 6.40 2.70 1.62
C TYR A 241 5.21 2.16 2.43
N ILE A 242 4.27 1.45 1.76
CA ILE A 242 3.14 0.79 2.45
C ILE A 242 3.66 -0.30 3.39
N LEU A 243 4.54 -1.17 2.92
CA LEU A 243 5.08 -2.27 3.71
C LEU A 243 5.86 -1.77 4.93
N ASP A 244 6.73 -0.78 4.75
CA ASP A 244 7.49 -0.12 5.82
C ASP A 244 6.56 0.48 6.89
N TYR A 245 5.47 1.13 6.45
CA TYR A 245 4.48 1.71 7.36
C TYR A 245 3.84 0.66 8.27
N PHE A 246 3.56 -0.53 7.75
CA PHE A 246 2.99 -1.64 8.52
C PHE A 246 4.05 -2.51 9.21
N GLY A 247 5.33 -2.17 9.10
CA GLY A 247 6.44 -2.88 9.73
C GLY A 247 6.88 -4.15 8.99
N GLU A 248 6.58 -4.23 7.69
CA GLU A 248 7.14 -5.23 6.80
C GLU A 248 8.24 -4.61 5.94
N TYR A 249 9.30 -5.35 5.71
CA TYR A 249 10.41 -4.88 4.88
C TYR A 249 10.38 -5.64 3.55
N GLY A 250 10.33 -4.89 2.47
CA GLY A 250 10.35 -5.43 1.12
C GLY A 250 11.74 -5.41 0.48
N SER A 251 11.78 -5.56 -0.85
CA SER A 251 13.01 -5.60 -1.65
C SER A 251 13.50 -4.23 -2.13
N GLY A 252 12.91 -3.15 -1.65
CA GLY A 252 13.25 -1.77 -2.03
C GLY A 252 12.65 -1.29 -3.36
N ARG A 253 12.34 -2.19 -4.30
CA ARG A 253 11.72 -1.83 -5.60
C ARG A 253 10.78 -2.93 -6.08
N CYS A 254 9.49 -2.64 -6.19
CA CYS A 254 8.48 -3.64 -6.55
C CYS A 254 8.31 -3.86 -8.07
N GLY A 255 8.79 -2.95 -8.92
CA GLY A 255 8.55 -3.00 -10.38
C GLY A 255 7.09 -2.75 -10.81
N ASN A 256 6.12 -2.71 -9.87
CA ASN A 256 4.68 -2.60 -10.14
C ASN A 256 4.02 -1.45 -9.36
N CYS A 257 4.60 -0.26 -9.42
CA CYS A 257 3.99 0.99 -8.96
C CYS A 257 4.39 2.16 -9.86
N SER A 258 3.68 3.28 -9.79
CA SER A 258 3.95 4.43 -10.65
C SER A 258 5.38 4.95 -10.52
N ASN A 259 5.96 4.92 -9.32
CA ASN A 259 7.32 5.39 -9.11
C ASN A 259 8.38 4.41 -9.64
N CYS A 260 8.15 3.09 -9.55
CA CYS A 260 9.08 2.10 -10.12
C CYS A 260 9.07 2.08 -11.65
N LYS A 261 7.96 2.50 -12.28
CA LYS A 261 7.83 2.57 -13.74
C LYS A 261 8.33 3.89 -14.33
N LYS A 262 8.47 4.93 -13.51
CA LYS A 262 9.05 6.21 -13.94
C LYS A 262 10.57 6.11 -13.96
N GLU A 263 11.20 6.64 -15.01
CA GLU A 263 12.64 6.84 -15.03
C GLU A 263 12.96 8.14 -14.29
N PHE A 264 13.79 8.02 -13.26
CA PHE A 264 14.30 9.15 -12.52
C PHE A 264 15.79 9.36 -12.87
N GLU A 265 16.16 10.61 -13.05
CA GLU A 265 17.54 11.04 -13.06
C GLU A 265 17.93 11.42 -11.63
N GLU A 266 18.94 10.77 -11.09
CA GLU A 266 19.44 11.05 -9.76
C GLU A 266 20.53 12.13 -9.86
N THR A 267 20.31 13.25 -9.18
CA THR A 267 21.25 14.38 -9.15
C THR A 267 21.70 14.60 -7.70
N ASP A 268 22.99 14.69 -7.46
CA ASP A 268 23.51 15.13 -6.17
C ASP A 268 23.20 16.61 -5.98
N VAL A 269 22.40 16.92 -4.98
CA VAL A 269 21.96 18.28 -4.65
C VAL A 269 22.42 18.71 -3.26
N THR A 270 23.45 18.07 -2.74
CA THR A 270 23.97 18.32 -1.39
C THR A 270 24.33 19.80 -1.19
N GLU A 271 24.98 20.42 -2.18
CA GLU A 271 25.33 21.85 -2.12
C GLU A 271 24.07 22.75 -2.05
N ALA A 272 23.05 22.45 -2.84
CA ALA A 272 21.78 23.19 -2.79
C ALA A 272 21.08 22.98 -1.43
N ALA A 273 21.10 21.77 -0.90
CA ALA A 273 20.54 21.46 0.41
C ALA A 273 21.24 22.22 1.55
N VAL A 274 22.57 22.34 1.48
CA VAL A 274 23.34 23.17 2.43
C VAL A 274 22.87 24.63 2.37
N LYS A 275 22.71 25.21 1.18
CA LYS A 275 22.21 26.59 1.01
C LYS A 275 20.78 26.76 1.56
N VAL A 276 19.93 25.76 1.44
CA VAL A 276 18.60 25.74 2.05
C VAL A 276 18.69 25.80 3.57
N VAL A 277 19.53 24.94 4.18
CA VAL A 277 19.70 24.95 5.66
C VAL A 277 20.30 26.27 6.14
N GLU A 278 21.27 26.82 5.44
CA GLU A 278 21.84 28.15 5.75
C GLU A 278 20.80 29.25 5.71
N CYS A 279 19.91 29.27 4.70
CA CYS A 279 18.81 30.21 4.61
C CYS A 279 17.87 30.10 5.82
N VAL A 280 17.45 28.88 6.18
CA VAL A 280 16.59 28.62 7.35
C VAL A 280 17.28 29.10 8.65
N ARG A 281 18.57 28.87 8.79
CA ARG A 281 19.37 29.31 9.94
C ARG A 281 19.47 30.84 10.02
N GLN A 282 19.75 31.52 8.91
CA GLN A 282 19.81 32.98 8.82
C GLN A 282 18.44 33.61 9.17
N MET A 283 17.36 32.97 8.77
CA MET A 283 15.99 33.38 9.07
C MET A 283 15.53 33.01 10.47
N ARG A 284 16.35 32.31 11.26
CA ARG A 284 16.09 31.90 12.67
C ARG A 284 14.73 31.19 12.83
N GLY A 285 14.34 30.36 11.87
CA GLY A 285 13.08 29.60 11.92
C GLY A 285 11.80 30.45 11.91
N ARG A 286 11.83 31.66 11.36
CA ARG A 286 10.68 32.59 11.38
C ARG A 286 9.74 32.45 10.20
N TYR A 287 10.12 31.70 9.17
CA TYR A 287 9.37 31.64 7.92
C TYR A 287 9.11 30.21 7.46
N GLY A 288 8.02 30.05 6.74
CA GLY A 288 7.64 28.79 6.14
C GLY A 288 8.25 28.58 4.75
N LEU A 289 8.00 27.41 4.18
CA LEU A 289 8.57 26.89 2.94
C LEU A 289 8.51 27.90 1.77
N ARG A 290 7.38 28.59 1.57
CA ARG A 290 7.21 29.54 0.46
C ARG A 290 8.17 30.73 0.53
N VAL A 291 8.38 31.27 1.72
CA VAL A 291 9.27 32.42 1.94
C VAL A 291 10.73 31.99 1.75
N VAL A 292 11.11 30.84 2.31
CA VAL A 292 12.48 30.29 2.15
C VAL A 292 12.78 30.01 0.67
N ALA A 293 11.88 29.32 -0.05
CA ALA A 293 12.05 29.07 -1.47
C ALA A 293 12.13 30.35 -2.30
N GLY A 294 11.24 31.32 -2.04
CA GLY A 294 11.25 32.62 -2.72
C GLY A 294 12.52 33.43 -2.46
N THR A 295 13.08 33.35 -1.25
CA THR A 295 14.36 34.01 -0.92
C THR A 295 15.52 33.39 -1.69
N LEU A 296 15.61 32.07 -1.69
CA LEU A 296 16.66 31.34 -2.41
C LEU A 296 16.62 31.56 -3.93
N SER A 297 15.42 31.65 -4.51
CA SER A 297 15.25 31.95 -5.94
C SER A 297 15.44 33.42 -6.29
N GLY A 298 15.50 34.31 -5.31
CA GLY A 298 15.60 35.76 -5.53
C GLY A 298 14.27 36.38 -6.01
N GLU A 299 13.13 35.82 -5.59
CA GLU A 299 11.81 36.30 -5.97
C GLU A 299 11.50 37.67 -5.34
N ASN A 300 10.86 38.53 -6.09
CA ASN A 300 10.62 39.94 -5.72
C ASN A 300 9.11 40.26 -5.61
N THR A 301 8.36 39.48 -4.82
CA THR A 301 6.95 39.73 -4.54
C THR A 301 6.75 40.78 -3.46
N ALA A 302 5.59 41.45 -3.44
CA ALA A 302 5.26 42.46 -2.43
C ALA A 302 5.44 41.92 -0.99
N LYS A 303 5.02 40.68 -0.73
CA LYS A 303 5.13 40.02 0.56
C LYS A 303 6.58 39.75 0.97
N LEU A 304 7.43 39.36 0.04
CA LEU A 304 8.84 39.12 0.31
C LEU A 304 9.60 40.44 0.54
N LYS A 305 9.20 41.51 -0.13
CA LYS A 305 9.71 42.86 0.15
C LYS A 305 9.37 43.32 1.58
N GLU A 306 8.13 43.09 2.01
CA GLU A 306 7.69 43.39 3.38
C GLU A 306 8.54 42.68 4.43
N TYR A 307 8.93 41.42 4.15
CA TYR A 307 9.80 40.63 5.01
C TYR A 307 11.31 40.95 4.87
N ARG A 308 11.66 41.91 4.00
CA ARG A 308 13.05 42.33 3.72
C ARG A 308 13.98 41.16 3.41
N VAL A 309 13.48 40.16 2.66
CA VAL A 309 14.23 38.92 2.40
C VAL A 309 15.53 39.17 1.60
N SER A 310 15.63 40.28 0.88
CA SER A 310 16.84 40.70 0.17
C SER A 310 18.02 41.06 1.08
N GLU A 311 17.78 41.28 2.38
CA GLU A 311 18.84 41.56 3.34
C GLU A 311 19.56 40.29 3.85
N TYR A 312 18.99 39.10 3.61
CA TYR A 312 19.63 37.85 3.98
C TYR A 312 20.75 37.46 3.01
N PRO A 313 21.93 37.01 3.50
CA PRO A 313 23.03 36.55 2.63
C PRO A 313 22.63 35.42 1.68
N ALA A 314 21.64 34.59 2.06
CA ALA A 314 21.13 33.50 1.22
C ALA A 314 20.20 33.97 0.08
N PHE A 315 19.89 35.28 -0.01
CA PHE A 315 19.04 35.79 -1.08
C PHE A 315 19.62 35.51 -2.46
N ALA A 316 18.79 34.95 -3.35
CA ALA A 316 19.14 34.58 -4.74
C ALA A 316 20.32 33.60 -4.87
N SER A 317 20.71 32.89 -3.80
CA SER A 317 21.84 31.93 -3.81
C SER A 317 21.55 30.69 -4.66
N LEU A 318 20.28 30.41 -4.99
CA LEU A 318 19.81 29.35 -5.86
C LEU A 318 18.92 29.92 -6.99
N LYS A 319 19.30 31.06 -7.53
CA LYS A 319 18.55 31.77 -8.59
C LYS A 319 18.32 30.91 -9.84
N GLU A 320 19.22 30.00 -10.16
CA GLU A 320 19.11 29.12 -11.32
C GLU A 320 18.10 27.98 -11.13
N TRP A 321 17.63 27.78 -9.91
CA TRP A 321 16.66 26.74 -9.59
C TRP A 321 15.23 27.24 -9.82
N PRO A 322 14.43 26.53 -10.61
CA PRO A 322 13.00 26.82 -10.72
C PRO A 322 12.34 26.74 -9.32
N GLN A 323 11.46 27.69 -9.01
CA GLN A 323 10.81 27.76 -7.69
C GLN A 323 10.05 26.47 -7.32
N GLY A 324 9.47 25.80 -8.33
CA GLY A 324 8.81 24.50 -8.13
C GLY A 324 9.78 23.44 -7.60
N GLU A 325 10.97 23.35 -8.19
CA GLU A 325 12.01 22.39 -7.78
C GLU A 325 12.61 22.72 -6.42
N LEU A 326 12.78 24.01 -6.08
CA LEU A 326 13.19 24.41 -4.73
C LEU A 326 12.16 24.00 -3.67
N ARG A 327 10.88 24.13 -3.97
CA ARG A 327 9.81 23.68 -3.06
C ARG A 327 9.81 22.16 -2.90
N GLU A 328 10.07 21.43 -3.99
CA GLU A 328 10.22 19.97 -3.93
C GLU A 328 11.44 19.56 -3.13
N LEU A 329 12.58 20.22 -3.32
CA LEU A 329 13.81 19.96 -2.56
C LEU A 329 13.59 20.18 -1.05
N ILE A 330 13.01 21.33 -0.67
CA ILE A 330 12.68 21.60 0.73
C ILE A 330 11.68 20.57 1.27
N GLY A 331 10.70 20.16 0.48
CA GLY A 331 9.75 19.11 0.82
C GLY A 331 10.42 17.75 1.06
N GLN A 332 11.39 17.38 0.22
CA GLN A 332 12.19 16.17 0.42
C GLN A 332 13.05 16.26 1.69
N MET A 333 13.68 17.42 1.95
CA MET A 333 14.48 17.62 3.15
C MET A 333 13.64 17.52 4.44
N LEU A 334 12.38 17.93 4.40
CA LEU A 334 11.41 17.72 5.48
C LEU A 334 11.09 16.24 5.66
N LEU A 335 10.79 15.52 4.57
CA LEU A 335 10.48 14.09 4.61
C LEU A 335 11.65 13.25 5.11
N GLU A 336 12.87 13.61 4.70
CA GLU A 336 14.08 12.90 5.12
C GLU A 336 14.59 13.36 6.50
N GLY A 337 13.96 14.37 7.10
CA GLY A 337 14.26 14.84 8.45
C GLY A 337 15.54 15.69 8.55
N TYR A 338 15.98 16.35 7.47
CA TYR A 338 17.02 17.40 7.53
C TYR A 338 16.46 18.73 8.03
N LEU A 339 15.19 18.99 7.72
CA LEU A 339 14.43 20.11 8.24
C LEU A 339 13.26 19.59 9.05
N ASP A 340 12.78 20.40 9.98
CA ASP A 340 11.50 20.21 10.66
C ASP A 340 10.58 21.39 10.39
N GLN A 341 9.32 21.23 10.78
CA GLN A 341 8.31 22.25 10.59
C GLN A 341 7.45 22.35 11.84
N THR A 342 7.18 23.60 12.29
CA THR A 342 6.31 23.81 13.44
C THR A 342 4.91 23.26 13.18
N LYS A 343 4.26 22.78 14.24
CA LYS A 343 2.94 22.15 14.17
C LYS A 343 1.79 23.18 14.06
N ASP A 344 2.11 24.46 14.17
CA ASP A 344 1.14 25.56 14.10
C ASP A 344 0.70 25.90 12.68
N LYS A 345 -0.26 26.83 12.56
CA LYS A 345 -0.80 27.29 11.27
C LYS A 345 0.25 28.00 10.37
N TYR A 346 1.37 28.39 10.91
CA TYR A 346 2.41 29.12 10.17
C TYR A 346 3.41 28.17 9.51
N ALA A 347 3.50 26.94 9.99
CA ALA A 347 4.34 25.89 9.42
C ALA A 347 5.78 26.37 9.18
N LEU A 348 6.40 26.94 10.21
CA LEU A 348 7.73 27.53 10.17
C LEU A 348 8.79 26.45 10.04
N LEU A 349 9.81 26.70 9.21
CA LEU A 349 10.90 25.74 8.99
C LEU A 349 11.99 25.90 10.04
N GLY A 350 12.45 24.77 10.58
CA GLY A 350 13.61 24.66 11.48
C GLY A 350 14.67 23.71 10.93
N GLU A 351 15.91 23.86 11.35
CA GLU A 351 16.97 22.89 11.07
C GLU A 351 17.00 21.79 12.12
N THR A 352 17.27 20.57 11.70
CA THR A 352 17.43 19.42 12.61
C THR A 352 18.90 19.11 12.88
N LYS A 353 19.18 18.29 13.90
CA LYS A 353 20.55 17.79 14.15
C LYS A 353 21.14 17.04 12.96
N LYS A 354 20.30 16.38 12.15
CA LYS A 354 20.71 15.65 10.94
C LYS A 354 21.29 16.57 9.87
N ALA A 355 20.81 17.82 9.79
CA ALA A 355 21.32 18.78 8.82
C ALA A 355 22.82 19.06 8.96
N ARG A 356 23.41 18.87 10.17
CA ARG A 356 24.86 19.03 10.37
C ARG A 356 25.70 18.10 9.51
N GLY A 357 25.22 16.89 9.27
CA GLY A 357 25.92 15.92 8.41
C GLY A 357 26.09 16.39 6.98
N LEU A 358 25.20 17.27 6.46
CA LEU A 358 25.36 17.88 5.14
C LEU A 358 26.55 18.85 5.10
N PHE A 359 26.76 19.64 6.16
CA PHE A 359 27.89 20.56 6.23
C PHE A 359 29.24 19.86 6.44
N LEU A 360 29.22 18.72 7.12
CA LEU A 360 30.43 17.92 7.39
C LEU A 360 30.78 16.97 6.24
N GLY A 361 29.95 16.90 5.19
CA GLY A 361 30.13 15.96 4.08
C GLY A 361 29.90 14.49 4.47
N GLU A 362 29.29 14.24 5.63
CA GLU A 362 28.98 12.89 6.13
C GLU A 362 27.76 12.29 5.45
N CYS A 363 26.89 13.12 4.86
CA CYS A 363 25.73 12.69 4.12
C CYS A 363 25.61 13.43 2.78
N ARG A 364 25.05 12.73 1.79
CA ARG A 364 24.69 13.31 0.50
C ARG A 364 23.18 13.30 0.34
N LEU A 365 22.65 14.34 -0.29
CA LEU A 365 21.25 14.41 -0.66
C LEU A 365 21.12 14.17 -2.16
N ILE A 366 20.45 13.07 -2.51
CA ILE A 366 20.18 12.74 -3.91
C ILE A 366 18.75 13.15 -4.24
N PHE A 367 18.62 14.00 -5.24
CA PHE A 367 17.33 14.46 -5.74
C PHE A 367 16.95 13.68 -6.99
N LYS A 368 15.79 13.05 -6.96
CA LYS A 368 15.25 12.30 -8.10
C LYS A 368 14.37 13.21 -8.94
N ARG A 369 14.83 13.53 -10.15
CA ARG A 369 14.02 14.24 -11.15
C ARG A 369 13.39 13.23 -12.11
N CYS A 370 12.09 13.38 -12.42
CA CYS A 370 11.54 12.67 -13.57
C CYS A 370 12.23 13.17 -14.83
N LYS A 371 12.78 12.28 -15.64
CA LYS A 371 13.18 12.65 -17.00
C LYS A 371 11.97 13.24 -17.70
N LYS A 372 12.08 14.48 -18.18
CA LYS A 372 11.06 15.07 -19.06
C LYS A 372 11.15 14.30 -20.37
N ASP A 373 10.12 13.55 -20.71
CA ASP A 373 9.96 13.06 -22.07
C ASP A 373 10.03 14.27 -22.99
N SER A 374 11.02 14.28 -23.89
CA SER A 374 11.17 15.32 -24.90
C SER A 374 9.91 15.38 -25.73
N ALA A 375 9.19 16.47 -25.56
CA ALA A 375 8.15 17.07 -26.40
C ALA A 375 7.20 16.15 -27.16
N GLY A 376 5.93 16.18 -26.75
CA GLY A 376 4.81 16.16 -27.67
C GLY A 376 4.31 14.80 -28.09
N ASP A 377 3.56 14.13 -27.25
CA ASP A 377 2.28 13.58 -27.70
C ASP A 377 1.38 13.29 -26.48
N GLY A 378 0.06 13.50 -26.69
CA GLY A 378 -0.92 13.44 -25.63
C GLY A 378 -0.82 12.16 -24.78
N ARG A 379 -0.79 12.36 -23.49
CA ARG A 379 -0.78 11.40 -22.41
C ARG A 379 -1.60 10.15 -22.69
N LYS A 380 -0.96 9.15 -23.26
CA LYS A 380 -1.35 7.77 -22.97
C LYS A 380 -0.76 7.49 -21.60
N GLY A 381 -1.60 7.38 -20.58
CA GLY A 381 -1.21 6.92 -19.26
C GLY A 381 -0.33 5.69 -19.45
N ALA A 382 0.80 5.64 -18.72
CA ALA A 382 1.73 4.52 -18.82
C ALA A 382 0.91 3.24 -18.67
N ALA A 383 0.65 2.59 -19.80
CA ALA A 383 -0.05 1.33 -19.82
C ALA A 383 0.79 0.38 -18.98
N VAL A 384 0.27 0.03 -17.81
CA VAL A 384 0.66 -1.20 -17.16
C VAL A 384 0.61 -2.24 -18.26
N ASP A 385 1.56 -3.17 -18.29
CA ASP A 385 1.46 -4.36 -19.14
C ASP A 385 0.20 -5.13 -18.70
N LYS A 386 -0.93 -4.51 -19.00
CA LYS A 386 -2.27 -5.02 -18.79
C LYS A 386 -2.53 -5.91 -19.98
N ARG A 387 -2.35 -7.16 -19.79
CA ARG A 387 -3.13 -8.07 -20.59
C ARG A 387 -4.60 -7.89 -20.18
N SER A 388 -5.26 -6.92 -20.82
CA SER A 388 -6.70 -6.75 -20.72
C SER A 388 -7.36 -8.05 -21.23
N ARG A 389 -8.64 -8.23 -20.99
CA ARG A 389 -9.34 -9.39 -21.56
C ARG A 389 -9.15 -9.47 -23.08
N SER A 390 -9.10 -8.30 -23.74
CA SER A 390 -8.82 -8.15 -25.17
C SER A 390 -7.38 -8.50 -25.57
N ASP A 391 -6.44 -8.55 -24.63
CA ASP A 391 -5.06 -8.97 -24.89
C ASP A 391 -4.88 -10.49 -24.69
N ILE A 392 -5.80 -11.12 -23.97
CA ILE A 392 -5.79 -12.57 -23.71
C ILE A 392 -6.72 -13.29 -24.68
N LEU A 393 -7.96 -12.83 -24.84
CA LEU A 393 -8.99 -13.43 -25.68
C LEU A 393 -9.09 -12.71 -27.04
N ASN A 394 -9.21 -13.48 -28.10
CA ASN A 394 -9.57 -12.92 -29.40
C ASN A 394 -11.06 -12.49 -29.41
N SER A 395 -11.54 -11.89 -30.51
CA SER A 395 -12.91 -11.38 -30.61
C SER A 395 -13.97 -12.43 -30.29
N ARG A 396 -13.77 -13.67 -30.76
CA ARG A 396 -14.67 -14.79 -30.51
C ARG A 396 -14.61 -15.27 -29.05
N GLY A 397 -13.42 -15.27 -28.44
CA GLY A 397 -13.25 -15.56 -27.02
C GLY A 397 -13.91 -14.51 -26.12
N LEU A 398 -13.87 -13.24 -26.51
CA LEU A 398 -14.59 -12.17 -25.80
C LEU A 398 -16.12 -12.38 -25.88
N THR A 399 -16.63 -12.80 -27.02
CA THR A 399 -18.06 -13.12 -27.18
C THR A 399 -18.48 -14.28 -26.26
N LEU A 400 -17.67 -15.35 -26.18
CA LEU A 400 -17.93 -16.46 -25.26
C LEU A 400 -17.86 -15.97 -23.80
N PHE A 401 -16.88 -15.14 -23.45
CA PHE A 401 -16.77 -14.59 -22.11
C PHE A 401 -18.02 -13.81 -21.70
N ASP A 402 -18.54 -12.97 -22.59
CA ASP A 402 -19.76 -12.19 -22.33
C ASP A 402 -20.99 -13.10 -22.21
N LEU A 403 -21.09 -14.16 -23.01
CA LEU A 403 -22.15 -15.17 -22.91
C LEU A 403 -22.10 -15.88 -21.55
N LEU A 404 -20.92 -16.34 -21.12
CA LEU A 404 -20.76 -17.01 -19.82
C LEU A 404 -21.02 -16.03 -18.65
N ARG A 405 -20.68 -14.75 -18.82
CA ARG A 405 -21.00 -13.70 -17.85
C ARG A 405 -22.51 -13.47 -17.73
N GLN A 406 -23.23 -13.47 -18.84
CA GLN A 406 -24.70 -13.37 -18.84
C GLN A 406 -25.33 -14.57 -18.15
N LEU A 407 -24.92 -15.80 -18.50
CA LEU A 407 -25.38 -17.02 -17.85
C LEU A 407 -25.13 -16.99 -16.34
N ARG A 408 -23.94 -16.53 -15.91
CA ARG A 408 -23.63 -16.34 -14.49
C ARG A 408 -24.60 -15.36 -13.81
N MET A 409 -24.93 -14.26 -14.49
CA MET A 409 -25.89 -13.27 -13.98
C MET A 409 -27.29 -13.83 -13.85
N GLU A 410 -27.74 -14.67 -14.77
CA GLU A 410 -29.03 -15.35 -14.70
C GLU A 410 -29.11 -16.28 -13.49
N ILE A 411 -28.10 -17.17 -13.34
CA ILE A 411 -28.02 -18.09 -12.20
C ILE A 411 -27.94 -17.31 -10.87
N ALA A 412 -27.17 -16.22 -10.84
CA ALA A 412 -27.06 -15.38 -9.65
C ALA A 412 -28.40 -14.77 -9.22
N ARG A 413 -29.22 -14.37 -10.18
CA ARG A 413 -30.59 -13.86 -9.92
C ARG A 413 -31.53 -14.98 -9.44
N GLU A 414 -31.46 -16.14 -10.07
CA GLU A 414 -32.26 -17.33 -9.68
C GLU A 414 -31.98 -17.71 -8.21
N GLU A 415 -30.71 -17.71 -7.82
CA GLU A 415 -30.28 -18.10 -6.46
C GLU A 415 -30.24 -16.93 -5.44
N SER A 416 -30.51 -15.71 -5.88
CA SER A 416 -30.39 -14.50 -5.04
C SER A 416 -29.03 -14.34 -4.38
N VAL A 417 -27.95 -14.67 -5.12
CA VAL A 417 -26.56 -14.54 -4.66
C VAL A 417 -25.76 -13.61 -5.60
N PRO A 418 -24.72 -12.94 -5.10
CA PRO A 418 -23.83 -12.16 -5.94
C PRO A 418 -23.15 -13.01 -7.02
N PRO A 419 -23.01 -12.52 -8.28
CA PRO A 419 -22.50 -13.29 -9.41
C PRO A 419 -21.13 -13.94 -9.19
N TYR A 420 -20.21 -13.26 -8.47
CA TYR A 420 -18.87 -13.77 -8.18
C TYR A 420 -18.84 -14.98 -7.24
N ILE A 421 -19.92 -15.26 -6.52
CA ILE A 421 -20.07 -16.47 -5.69
C ILE A 421 -20.18 -17.70 -6.57
N ILE A 422 -20.85 -17.59 -7.70
CA ILE A 422 -20.98 -18.69 -8.67
C ILE A 422 -19.60 -18.97 -9.26
N PHE A 423 -19.10 -18.08 -10.11
CA PHE A 423 -17.74 -18.13 -10.64
C PHE A 423 -17.13 -16.74 -10.68
N SER A 424 -15.83 -16.64 -10.37
CA SER A 424 -15.06 -15.40 -10.52
C SER A 424 -14.83 -15.08 -12.00
N ASP A 425 -14.55 -13.82 -12.33
CA ASP A 425 -14.16 -13.44 -13.70
C ASP A 425 -12.92 -14.20 -14.18
N LYS A 426 -12.00 -14.53 -13.27
CA LYS A 426 -10.83 -15.37 -13.55
C LYS A 426 -11.23 -16.78 -13.98
N THR A 427 -12.20 -17.36 -13.28
CA THR A 427 -12.74 -18.68 -13.63
C THR A 427 -13.41 -18.66 -15.01
N LEU A 428 -14.21 -17.62 -15.32
CA LEU A 428 -14.82 -17.46 -16.64
C LEU A 428 -13.77 -17.29 -17.75
N LEU A 429 -12.72 -16.54 -17.49
CA LEU A 429 -11.62 -16.34 -18.42
C LEU A 429 -10.88 -17.66 -18.69
N GLU A 430 -10.62 -18.43 -17.64
CA GLU A 430 -9.97 -19.74 -17.74
C GLU A 430 -10.86 -20.75 -18.48
N LEU A 431 -12.19 -20.69 -18.33
CA LEU A 431 -13.15 -21.46 -19.12
C LEU A 431 -13.05 -21.14 -20.62
N CYS A 432 -12.92 -19.86 -20.98
CA CYS A 432 -12.75 -19.43 -22.37
C CYS A 432 -11.41 -19.88 -22.98
N VAL A 433 -10.36 -19.99 -22.18
CA VAL A 433 -9.03 -20.42 -22.65
C VAL A 433 -8.93 -21.94 -22.74
N ARG A 434 -9.44 -22.66 -21.74
CA ARG A 434 -9.31 -24.13 -21.67
C ARG A 434 -10.39 -24.87 -22.49
N LEU A 435 -11.56 -24.25 -22.68
CA LEU A 435 -12.72 -24.85 -23.35
C LEU A 435 -12.98 -26.27 -22.86
N PRO A 436 -13.41 -26.49 -21.61
CA PRO A 436 -13.73 -27.83 -21.14
C PRO A 436 -14.97 -28.38 -21.84
N PHE A 437 -14.93 -29.65 -22.27
CA PHE A 437 -16.03 -30.35 -22.94
C PHE A 437 -16.69 -31.41 -22.08
N ASN A 438 -16.12 -31.71 -20.94
CA ASN A 438 -16.66 -32.67 -19.97
C ASN A 438 -16.41 -32.24 -18.54
N GLY A 439 -17.02 -32.94 -17.57
CA GLY A 439 -16.92 -32.62 -16.16
C GLY A 439 -15.51 -32.72 -15.57
N GLU A 440 -14.72 -33.68 -16.07
CA GLU A 440 -13.34 -33.84 -15.58
C GLU A 440 -12.45 -32.67 -15.99
N GLU A 441 -12.61 -32.19 -17.23
CA GLU A 441 -11.86 -31.03 -17.71
C GLU A 441 -12.32 -29.76 -16.99
N MET A 442 -13.62 -29.63 -16.74
CA MET A 442 -14.17 -28.47 -16.05
C MET A 442 -13.71 -28.37 -14.57
N GLN A 443 -13.60 -29.49 -13.88
CA GLN A 443 -13.10 -29.51 -12.50
C GLN A 443 -11.61 -29.18 -12.38
N LYS A 444 -10.86 -29.23 -13.49
CA LYS A 444 -9.46 -28.80 -13.56
C LYS A 444 -9.31 -27.27 -13.69
N VAL A 445 -10.42 -26.56 -13.93
CA VAL A 445 -10.44 -25.09 -13.98
C VAL A 445 -10.38 -24.51 -12.57
N ALA A 446 -9.51 -23.54 -12.35
CA ALA A 446 -9.35 -22.92 -11.02
C ALA A 446 -10.67 -22.27 -10.55
N GLY A 447 -11.08 -22.60 -9.34
CA GLY A 447 -12.32 -22.10 -8.72
C GLY A 447 -13.56 -22.94 -9.00
N ILE A 448 -13.43 -24.10 -9.67
CA ILE A 448 -14.48 -25.08 -9.90
C ILE A 448 -14.14 -26.38 -9.15
N GLY A 449 -14.60 -26.49 -7.91
CA GLY A 449 -14.55 -27.75 -7.14
C GLY A 449 -15.83 -28.57 -7.36
N GLU A 450 -15.85 -29.80 -6.82
CA GLU A 450 -16.97 -30.76 -6.93
C GLU A 450 -18.33 -30.12 -6.62
N ASN A 451 -18.44 -29.37 -5.53
CA ASN A 451 -19.69 -28.73 -5.12
C ASN A 451 -20.19 -27.67 -6.13
N LYS A 452 -19.28 -26.87 -6.68
CA LYS A 452 -19.65 -25.85 -7.68
C LYS A 452 -19.94 -26.46 -9.04
N TYR A 453 -19.24 -27.53 -9.38
CA TYR A 453 -19.53 -28.30 -10.59
C TYR A 453 -20.92 -28.93 -10.51
N ALA A 454 -21.25 -29.60 -9.41
CA ALA A 454 -22.55 -30.25 -9.23
C ALA A 454 -23.73 -29.26 -9.32
N ARG A 455 -23.53 -27.99 -8.90
CA ARG A 455 -24.59 -26.97 -8.92
C ARG A 455 -24.69 -26.24 -10.27
N TYR A 456 -23.57 -25.93 -10.90
CA TYR A 456 -23.52 -24.98 -12.03
C TYR A 456 -22.84 -25.57 -13.27
N GLY A 457 -22.05 -26.62 -13.12
CA GLY A 457 -21.14 -27.13 -14.14
C GLY A 457 -21.82 -27.46 -15.46
N GLU A 458 -22.92 -28.18 -15.41
CA GLU A 458 -23.64 -28.61 -16.62
C GLU A 458 -24.18 -27.44 -17.45
N ARG A 459 -24.68 -26.38 -16.79
CA ARG A 459 -25.19 -25.18 -17.49
C ARG A 459 -24.08 -24.47 -18.26
N PHE A 460 -22.88 -24.33 -17.64
CA PHE A 460 -21.74 -23.70 -18.30
C PHE A 460 -21.13 -24.59 -19.39
N LEU A 461 -21.07 -25.90 -19.20
CA LEU A 461 -20.63 -26.84 -20.21
C LEU A 461 -21.56 -26.81 -21.44
N GLY A 462 -22.87 -26.81 -21.22
CA GLY A 462 -23.87 -26.66 -22.27
C GLY A 462 -23.62 -25.40 -23.09
N ALA A 463 -23.49 -24.23 -22.41
CA ALA A 463 -23.24 -22.95 -23.08
C ALA A 463 -21.91 -22.94 -23.88
N ILE A 464 -20.86 -23.58 -23.38
CA ILE A 464 -19.58 -23.70 -24.11
C ILE A 464 -19.74 -24.61 -25.33
N ASN A 465 -20.39 -25.76 -25.18
CA ASN A 465 -20.61 -26.71 -26.28
C ASN A 465 -21.50 -26.11 -27.37
N ASP A 466 -22.56 -25.41 -26.99
CA ASP A 466 -23.46 -24.73 -27.93
C ASP A 466 -22.72 -23.64 -28.72
N PHE A 467 -21.89 -22.85 -28.03
CA PHE A 467 -21.11 -21.78 -28.66
C PHE A 467 -20.05 -22.30 -29.62
N THR A 468 -19.36 -23.39 -29.27
CA THR A 468 -18.26 -23.97 -30.07
C THR A 468 -18.74 -25.00 -31.07
N GLY A 469 -20.01 -25.41 -31.00
CA GLY A 469 -20.54 -26.53 -31.81
C GLY A 469 -19.83 -27.86 -31.51
N GLY A 470 -19.36 -28.04 -30.27
CA GLY A 470 -18.64 -29.24 -29.84
C GLY A 470 -17.21 -29.38 -30.42
N LYS A 471 -16.64 -28.32 -30.99
CA LYS A 471 -15.30 -28.34 -31.58
C LYS A 471 -14.31 -27.53 -30.75
N ARG A 472 -13.10 -28.07 -30.56
CA ARG A 472 -12.01 -27.30 -29.93
C ARG A 472 -11.52 -26.23 -30.90
N GLU A 473 -11.49 -25.01 -30.44
CA GLU A 473 -10.98 -23.86 -31.15
C GLU A 473 -10.11 -22.99 -30.24
N LYS A 474 -9.21 -22.24 -30.83
CA LYS A 474 -8.34 -21.36 -30.07
C LYS A 474 -8.99 -19.99 -29.94
N LEU A 475 -9.42 -19.62 -28.73
CA LEU A 475 -10.12 -18.38 -28.43
C LEU A 475 -9.22 -17.31 -27.76
N TYR A 476 -7.93 -17.52 -27.74
CA TYR A 476 -6.96 -16.63 -27.08
C TYR A 476 -5.72 -16.38 -27.95
N PHE A 477 -4.98 -15.31 -27.64
CA PHE A 477 -3.70 -14.99 -28.27
C PHE A 477 -2.56 -15.72 -27.56
N GLY A 478 -1.60 -16.30 -28.28
CA GLY A 478 -0.45 -17.04 -27.78
C GLY A 478 -0.11 -18.24 -28.68
N ASP A 479 1.10 -18.82 -28.61
CA ASP A 479 1.49 -19.98 -29.40
C ASP A 479 0.97 -21.30 -28.80
N GLU A 480 0.75 -22.31 -29.65
CA GLU A 480 0.37 -23.66 -29.20
C GLU A 480 1.56 -24.27 -28.43
N GLY A 481 1.38 -24.49 -27.13
CA GLY A 481 2.42 -25.05 -26.25
C GLY A 481 2.97 -24.07 -25.21
N GLU A 482 2.69 -22.78 -25.31
CA GLU A 482 2.96 -21.88 -24.20
C GLU A 482 2.06 -22.18 -22.99
N ALA A 483 2.70 -22.27 -21.83
CA ALA A 483 1.97 -22.37 -20.57
C ALA A 483 0.96 -21.22 -20.47
N LEU A 484 -0.25 -21.50 -19.96
CA LEU A 484 -1.34 -20.54 -19.69
C LEU A 484 -0.78 -19.15 -19.33
N PRO A 485 -1.34 -18.07 -19.92
CA PRO A 485 -0.91 -16.70 -19.61
C PRO A 485 -0.73 -16.51 -18.11
N ALA A 486 0.32 -15.84 -17.69
CA ALA A 486 0.67 -15.71 -16.26
C ALA A 486 -0.49 -15.21 -15.39
N ALA A 487 -1.40 -14.40 -15.97
CA ALA A 487 -2.63 -13.94 -15.36
C ALA A 487 -3.64 -15.06 -15.04
N LEU A 488 -3.57 -16.18 -15.77
CA LEU A 488 -4.46 -17.34 -15.62
C LEU A 488 -3.77 -18.53 -14.97
N ARG A 489 -2.47 -18.50 -14.81
CA ARG A 489 -1.81 -19.51 -13.98
C ARG A 489 -2.48 -19.44 -12.64
N GLY A 490 -3.45 -20.36 -12.47
CA GLY A 490 -4.19 -20.49 -11.24
C GLY A 490 -3.17 -20.47 -10.13
N GLY A 491 -3.46 -19.77 -9.03
CA GLY A 491 -2.90 -20.21 -7.80
C GLY A 491 -3.21 -21.70 -7.73
N SER A 492 -2.42 -22.54 -8.41
CA SER A 492 -2.22 -23.91 -8.00
C SER A 492 -2.16 -23.78 -6.49
N ARG A 493 -2.89 -24.62 -5.73
CA ARG A 493 -2.53 -24.86 -4.33
C ARG A 493 -1.11 -24.41 -4.24
N ARG A 494 -0.85 -23.27 -3.52
CA ARG A 494 0.50 -22.78 -3.34
C ARG A 494 1.31 -24.03 -3.21
N GLU A 495 2.11 -24.41 -4.21
CA GLU A 495 3.23 -25.28 -3.93
C GLU A 495 3.86 -24.52 -2.81
N THR A 496 3.72 -25.05 -1.61
CA THR A 496 4.18 -24.39 -0.41
C THR A 496 5.65 -24.23 -0.71
N LYS A 497 6.03 -22.99 -1.09
CA LYS A 497 7.44 -22.68 -1.37
C LYS A 497 8.15 -23.32 -0.21
N LYS A 498 9.08 -24.23 -0.50
CA LYS A 498 9.83 -24.93 0.55
C LYS A 498 10.34 -23.90 1.53
N GLU A 499 10.41 -24.25 2.79
CA GLU A 499 10.99 -23.36 3.79
C GLU A 499 12.34 -22.85 3.32
N PHE A 500 12.75 -21.70 3.82
CA PHE A 500 14.00 -21.07 3.39
C PHE A 500 15.16 -22.07 3.53
N SER A 501 15.89 -22.29 2.46
CA SER A 501 17.07 -23.14 2.41
C SER A 501 18.02 -22.66 1.31
N LEU A 502 19.30 -22.95 1.46
CA LEU A 502 20.38 -22.64 0.50
C LEU A 502 21.04 -23.94 0.04
N THR A 503 21.40 -24.04 -1.22
CA THR A 503 22.32 -25.10 -1.69
C THR A 503 23.74 -24.79 -1.25
N LYS A 504 24.60 -25.80 -1.22
CA LYS A 504 26.01 -25.64 -0.87
C LYS A 504 26.71 -24.56 -1.71
N GLU A 505 26.44 -24.53 -3.01
CA GLU A 505 26.98 -23.52 -3.92
C GLU A 505 26.47 -22.09 -3.60
N GLN A 506 25.23 -21.96 -3.16
CA GLN A 506 24.66 -20.68 -2.73
C GLN A 506 25.26 -20.24 -1.39
N ALA A 507 25.43 -21.16 -0.46
CA ALA A 507 26.06 -20.88 0.83
C ALA A 507 27.53 -20.42 0.70
N GLU A 508 28.28 -20.99 -0.24
CA GLU A 508 29.65 -20.58 -0.55
C GLU A 508 29.75 -19.16 -1.10
N LYS A 509 28.70 -18.66 -1.75
CA LYS A 509 28.61 -17.29 -2.29
C LYS A 509 28.16 -16.26 -1.26
N PHE A 510 27.90 -16.64 -0.01
CA PHE A 510 27.41 -15.72 1.00
C PHE A 510 28.44 -14.62 1.33
N PRO A 511 28.05 -13.32 1.29
CA PRO A 511 28.97 -12.21 1.49
C PRO A 511 29.23 -11.98 2.99
N TYR A 512 30.12 -12.75 3.62
CA TYR A 512 30.49 -12.58 5.03
C TYR A 512 31.09 -11.19 5.30
N ARG A 513 30.54 -10.50 6.30
CA ARG A 513 31.01 -9.18 6.78
C ARG A 513 31.45 -9.27 8.24
N GLU A 514 32.11 -8.21 8.74
CA GLU A 514 32.46 -8.11 10.16
C GLU A 514 31.19 -8.19 11.04
N ALA A 515 30.13 -7.51 10.62
CA ALA A 515 28.84 -7.54 11.28
C ALA A 515 27.68 -7.30 10.31
N TYR A 516 26.53 -7.88 10.63
CA TYR A 516 25.25 -7.57 10.02
C TYR A 516 24.24 -7.20 11.12
N LEU A 517 23.32 -6.32 10.77
CA LEU A 517 22.04 -6.23 11.47
C LEU A 517 21.12 -7.35 11.01
N GLU A 518 20.13 -7.70 11.84
CA GLU A 518 19.16 -8.76 11.55
C GLU A 518 18.49 -8.64 10.18
N ALA A 519 18.02 -7.43 9.83
CA ALA A 519 17.37 -7.16 8.54
C ALA A 519 18.35 -7.22 7.36
N GLU A 520 19.59 -6.76 7.54
CA GLU A 520 20.63 -6.81 6.52
C GLU A 520 21.08 -8.24 6.23
N LEU A 521 21.18 -9.05 7.30
CA LEU A 521 21.51 -10.47 7.19
C LEU A 521 20.42 -11.24 6.44
N ALA A 522 19.14 -10.96 6.76
CA ALA A 522 18.01 -11.55 6.05
C ALA A 522 18.00 -11.12 4.57
N ALA A 523 18.32 -9.88 4.25
CA ALA A 523 18.42 -9.41 2.87
C ALA A 523 19.52 -10.14 2.10
N ALA A 524 20.73 -10.25 2.67
CA ALA A 524 21.86 -10.95 2.06
C ALA A 524 21.58 -12.44 1.79
N LEU A 525 20.89 -13.12 2.73
CA LEU A 525 20.46 -14.51 2.54
C LEU A 525 19.40 -14.62 1.42
N ASN A 526 18.48 -13.67 1.34
CA ASN A 526 17.41 -13.68 0.34
C ASN A 526 17.91 -13.43 -1.09
N GLU A 527 19.03 -12.72 -1.27
CA GLU A 527 19.68 -12.53 -2.57
C GLU A 527 20.20 -13.83 -3.17
N LEU A 528 20.61 -14.78 -2.32
CA LEU A 528 21.19 -16.05 -2.76
C LEU A 528 20.13 -17.13 -3.06
N ARG A 529 18.92 -16.97 -2.57
CA ARG A 529 17.86 -17.99 -2.72
C ARG A 529 17.33 -18.12 -4.14
N ASN A 530 16.82 -19.29 -4.50
CA ASN A 530 16.01 -19.46 -5.71
C ASN A 530 14.60 -18.88 -5.50
N ALA A 531 14.36 -17.68 -6.01
CA ALA A 531 13.13 -16.92 -5.78
C ALA A 531 11.83 -17.63 -6.23
N GLY A 532 11.91 -18.55 -7.17
CA GLY A 532 10.78 -19.33 -7.66
C GLY A 532 10.33 -20.44 -6.71
N LEU A 533 11.28 -21.08 -6.03
CA LEU A 533 11.06 -22.34 -5.30
C LEU A 533 11.10 -22.19 -3.77
N ILE A 534 11.78 -21.17 -3.24
CA ILE A 534 12.09 -21.03 -1.82
C ILE A 534 11.46 -19.75 -1.26
N LYS A 535 10.86 -19.83 -0.06
CA LYS A 535 10.32 -18.67 0.66
C LYS A 535 11.44 -17.68 1.00
N LYS A 536 11.07 -16.41 1.16
CA LYS A 536 11.96 -15.41 1.78
C LYS A 536 12.10 -15.72 3.28
N ILE A 537 13.31 -15.54 3.81
CA ILE A 537 13.54 -15.50 5.26
C ILE A 537 13.38 -14.04 5.74
N SER A 538 12.78 -13.87 6.91
CA SER A 538 12.68 -12.58 7.59
C SER A 538 13.69 -12.48 8.73
N GLY A 539 14.05 -11.25 9.15
CA GLY A 539 14.86 -11.03 10.33
C GLY A 539 14.25 -11.70 11.58
N ALA A 540 12.92 -11.64 11.72
CA ALA A 540 12.22 -12.27 12.82
C ALA A 540 12.37 -13.81 12.86
N GLU A 541 12.55 -14.46 11.71
CA GLU A 541 12.84 -15.90 11.65
C GLU A 541 14.27 -16.20 12.07
N ILE A 542 15.22 -15.38 11.66
CA ILE A 542 16.61 -15.45 12.12
C ILE A 542 16.67 -15.28 13.65
N PHE A 543 15.93 -14.28 14.19
CA PHE A 543 15.91 -14.06 15.63
C PHE A 543 15.26 -15.23 16.39
N ARG A 544 14.18 -15.82 15.87
CA ARG A 544 13.58 -17.04 16.46
C ARG A 544 14.55 -18.22 16.48
N PHE A 545 15.36 -18.38 15.44
CA PHE A 545 16.44 -19.36 15.46
C PHE A 545 17.44 -19.05 16.58
N MET A 546 17.83 -17.78 16.80
CA MET A 546 18.71 -17.40 17.92
C MET A 546 18.07 -17.68 19.28
N GLU A 547 16.77 -17.46 19.42
CA GLU A 547 16.03 -17.78 20.66
C GLU A 547 15.99 -19.29 20.92
N ALA A 548 15.73 -20.09 19.87
CA ALA A 548 15.70 -21.55 19.96
C ALA A 548 17.06 -22.15 20.33
N GLN A 549 18.16 -21.52 19.91
CA GLN A 549 19.51 -21.92 20.29
C GLN A 549 19.97 -21.38 21.65
N GLY A 550 19.14 -20.55 22.31
CA GLY A 550 19.49 -19.92 23.60
C GLY A 550 20.48 -18.77 23.49
N TYR A 551 20.81 -18.30 22.27
CA TYR A 551 21.82 -17.26 22.05
C TYR A 551 21.31 -15.84 22.34
N ALA A 552 20.01 -15.60 22.19
CA ALA A 552 19.37 -14.34 22.49
C ALA A 552 17.93 -14.56 22.96
N LYS A 553 17.36 -13.56 23.63
CA LYS A 553 15.94 -13.55 24.01
C LYS A 553 15.39 -12.15 24.08
N LYS A 554 14.09 -12.00 23.89
CA LYS A 554 13.39 -10.76 24.20
C LYS A 554 13.10 -10.66 25.68
N LYS A 555 13.52 -9.57 26.31
CA LYS A 555 13.25 -9.27 27.72
C LYS A 555 12.69 -7.87 27.87
N ARG A 556 11.77 -7.68 28.79
CA ARG A 556 11.22 -6.37 29.10
C ARG A 556 12.16 -5.67 30.08
N VAL A 557 12.76 -4.55 29.66
CA VAL A 557 13.66 -3.71 30.46
C VAL A 557 13.12 -2.29 30.41
N ASP A 558 12.86 -1.67 31.55
CA ASP A 558 12.29 -0.31 31.68
C ASP A 558 11.01 -0.10 30.87
N GLY A 559 10.12 -1.12 30.86
CA GLY A 559 8.86 -1.07 30.11
C GLY A 559 8.96 -1.36 28.60
N LEU A 560 10.16 -1.43 28.04
CA LEU A 560 10.43 -1.68 26.62
C LEU A 560 10.94 -3.10 26.39
N TRP A 561 10.54 -3.70 25.25
CA TRP A 561 11.10 -4.97 24.83
C TRP A 561 12.47 -4.77 24.22
N LYS A 562 13.50 -5.33 24.85
CA LYS A 562 14.88 -5.34 24.36
C LYS A 562 15.30 -6.76 23.97
N LYS A 563 16.13 -6.88 22.94
CA LYS A 563 16.84 -8.11 22.60
C LYS A 563 18.04 -8.23 23.55
N VAL A 564 18.09 -9.30 24.31
CA VAL A 564 19.18 -9.57 25.27
C VAL A 564 19.96 -10.77 24.75
N VAL A 565 21.26 -10.59 24.56
CA VAL A 565 22.18 -11.63 24.14
C VAL A 565 22.67 -12.41 25.38
N SER A 566 22.68 -13.73 25.28
CA SER A 566 23.21 -14.60 26.34
C SER A 566 24.74 -14.67 26.30
N GLY A 567 25.36 -15.20 27.35
CA GLY A 567 26.80 -15.49 27.34
C GLY A 567 27.20 -16.43 26.19
N GLU A 568 26.38 -17.44 25.91
CA GLU A 568 26.56 -18.35 24.76
C GLU A 568 26.40 -17.63 23.43
N GLY A 569 25.45 -16.69 23.31
CA GLY A 569 25.29 -15.86 22.15
C GLY A 569 26.49 -14.98 21.86
N ILE A 570 27.10 -14.38 22.91
CA ILE A 570 28.35 -13.62 22.77
C ILE A 570 29.48 -14.54 22.29
N ALA A 571 29.62 -15.72 22.85
CA ALA A 571 30.64 -16.72 22.45
C ALA A 571 30.39 -17.20 21.00
N ALA A 572 29.14 -17.23 20.55
CA ALA A 572 28.75 -17.53 19.19
C ALA A 572 28.95 -16.37 18.20
N GLY A 573 29.24 -15.16 18.67
CA GLY A 573 29.54 -14.00 17.84
C GLY A 573 28.41 -12.97 17.71
N LEU A 574 27.39 -13.04 18.58
CA LEU A 574 26.45 -11.93 18.76
C LEU A 574 27.04 -10.87 19.69
N TYR A 575 26.80 -9.63 19.41
CA TYR A 575 27.14 -8.54 20.34
C TYR A 575 26.11 -7.42 20.27
N VAL A 576 26.02 -6.66 21.35
CA VAL A 576 25.13 -5.49 21.44
C VAL A 576 25.95 -4.24 21.13
N GLY A 577 25.48 -3.45 20.20
CA GLY A 577 26.09 -2.19 19.83
C GLY A 577 25.08 -1.06 19.81
N LEU A 578 25.56 0.17 19.96
CA LEU A 578 24.73 1.35 19.89
C LEU A 578 24.40 1.68 18.43
N ARG A 579 23.13 1.89 18.16
CA ARG A 579 22.61 2.33 16.87
C ARG A 579 21.83 3.63 17.05
N LYS A 580 21.94 4.53 16.08
CA LYS A 580 21.12 5.72 16.03
C LYS A 580 19.86 5.47 15.20
N SER A 581 18.69 5.79 15.77
CA SER A 581 17.44 5.81 15.01
C SER A 581 17.48 6.90 13.94
N LYS A 582 16.60 6.85 12.97
CA LYS A 582 16.42 7.93 11.99
C LYS A 582 16.10 9.30 12.66
N THR A 583 15.64 9.28 13.90
CA THR A 583 15.36 10.46 14.73
C THR A 583 16.52 10.89 15.61
N GLY A 584 17.69 10.22 15.50
CA GLY A 584 18.91 10.55 16.27
C GLY A 584 18.98 9.96 17.67
N THR A 585 17.94 9.24 18.12
CA THR A 585 17.96 8.56 19.43
C THR A 585 18.86 7.34 19.36
N GLU A 586 19.82 7.24 20.26
CA GLU A 586 20.67 6.06 20.38
C GLU A 586 19.91 4.95 21.10
N TYR A 587 19.96 3.76 20.52
CA TYR A 587 19.41 2.55 21.12
C TYR A 587 20.32 1.36 20.85
N GLU A 588 20.25 0.38 21.73
CA GLU A 588 20.99 -0.85 21.61
C GLU A 588 20.34 -1.76 20.56
N ASP A 589 21.13 -2.30 19.63
CA ASP A 589 20.70 -3.32 18.67
C ASP A 589 21.69 -4.48 18.67
N VAL A 590 21.25 -5.63 18.19
CA VAL A 590 22.04 -6.86 18.15
C VAL A 590 22.71 -7.00 16.80
N TYR A 591 24.03 -7.14 16.82
CA TYR A 591 24.86 -7.35 15.67
C TYR A 591 25.28 -8.82 15.55
N TYR A 592 25.29 -9.30 14.32
CA TYR A 592 25.61 -10.67 13.94
C TYR A 592 27.03 -10.71 13.34
N GLY A 593 28.02 -11.06 14.13
CA GLY A 593 29.42 -11.19 13.72
C GLY A 593 29.65 -12.42 12.83
N ARG A 594 30.84 -12.52 12.22
CA ARG A 594 31.16 -13.56 11.23
C ARG A 594 30.91 -14.99 11.68
N LYS A 595 31.16 -15.31 12.95
CA LYS A 595 30.97 -16.67 13.49
C LYS A 595 29.49 -17.06 13.51
N ILE A 596 28.61 -16.17 13.94
CA ILE A 596 27.16 -16.44 13.98
C ILE A 596 26.56 -16.43 12.57
N GLN A 597 27.10 -15.61 11.65
CA GLN A 597 26.69 -15.64 10.25
C GLN A 597 26.93 -17.04 9.65
N ARG A 598 28.05 -17.67 9.93
CA ARG A 598 28.34 -19.05 9.50
C ARG A 598 27.33 -20.04 10.07
N LEU A 599 27.07 -19.99 11.37
CA LEU A 599 26.07 -20.86 12.01
C LEU A 599 24.68 -20.74 11.38
N ILE A 600 24.28 -19.52 11.00
CA ILE A 600 23.01 -19.27 10.33
C ILE A 600 23.01 -19.81 8.90
N VAL A 601 24.07 -19.56 8.13
CA VAL A 601 24.20 -20.09 6.76
C VAL A 601 24.19 -21.61 6.78
N ASP A 602 24.95 -22.23 7.68
CA ASP A 602 25.02 -23.69 7.85
C ASP A 602 23.68 -24.29 8.27
N HIS A 603 22.92 -23.60 9.13
CA HIS A 603 21.57 -24.02 9.54
C HIS A 603 20.59 -24.10 8.37
N TYR A 604 20.69 -23.17 7.43
CA TYR A 604 19.80 -23.12 6.27
C TYR A 604 20.38 -23.81 5.01
N MET A 605 21.58 -24.39 5.10
CA MET A 605 22.19 -25.16 4.02
C MET A 605 21.60 -26.57 3.97
N VAL A 606 21.12 -26.98 2.79
CA VAL A 606 20.57 -28.32 2.48
C VAL A 606 21.39 -29.03 1.45
#